data_7c6f0e8c40713c483918f038af1977cc
#
_entry.id   7c6f0e8c40713c483918f038af1977cc
#
_cell.length_a   1.000
_cell.length_b   1.000
_cell.length_c   1.000
_cell.angle_alpha   90.00
_cell.angle_beta   90.00
_cell.angle_gamma   90.00
#
_symmetry.space_group_name_H-M   'P 1'
#
loop_
_entity.id
_entity.type
_entity.pdbx_description
1 polymer ?
#
loop_
_entity_poly.entity_id
_entity_poly.type
_entity_poly.pdbx_seq_one_letter_code
_entity_poly.pdbx_strand_id
1 'polypeptide(L)'
;MGKGYNMENNLGKCFKLLRESKGLSQKEIAGEVISIAQLSRFERGVSNINADTLYHCLENMNVSIAEFQCVCRNYSQNQKLLFQDEVAKAYLEKIY
;
A
#
# COMPACT_ATOMS: atom_id res chain seq x y z
N MET A 1 -9.01 12.17 19.33
CA MET A 1 -8.78 11.65 19.18
C MET A 1 -8.40 11.24 18.28
N GLY A 2 -8.16 11.47 18.10
CA GLY A 2 -7.86 11.14 17.20
C GLY A 2 -7.55 9.99 16.97
N LYS A 3 -7.80 9.79 17.29
CA LYS A 3 -7.57 8.85 17.12
C LYS A 3 -7.89 8.09 16.37
N GLY A 4 -8.06 7.65 16.47
CA GLY A 4 -8.51 6.65 15.68
C GLY A 4 -7.97 6.62 14.31
N TYR A 5 -7.62 7.62 13.81
CA TYR A 5 -7.09 7.73 12.48
C TYR A 5 -5.58 7.59 12.49
N ASN A 6 -5.08 6.60 11.81
CA ASN A 6 -3.66 6.31 11.82
C ASN A 6 -3.13 6.24 10.40
N MET A 7 -2.35 7.23 10.03
CA MET A 7 -1.78 7.35 8.70
C MET A 7 -0.90 6.17 8.34
N GLU A 8 -0.14 5.70 9.32
CA GLU A 8 0.80 4.60 9.09
C GLU A 8 0.09 3.32 8.70
N ASN A 9 -1.04 3.05 9.34
CA ASN A 9 -1.84 1.89 8.98
C ASN A 9 -2.37 2.00 7.57
N ASN A 10 -2.72 3.22 7.18
CA ASN A 10 -3.22 3.46 5.84
C ASN A 10 -2.16 3.23 4.78
N LEU A 11 -0.91 3.55 5.08
CA LEU A 11 0.16 3.34 4.13
C LEU A 11 0.32 1.87 3.77
N GLY A 12 0.31 1.02 4.77
CA GLY A 12 0.46 -0.41 4.54
C GLY A 12 -0.71 -0.98 3.76
N LYS A 13 -1.92 -0.59 4.13
CA LYS A 13 -3.11 -1.09 3.46
C LYS A 13 -3.18 -0.59 2.03
N CYS A 14 -2.82 0.66 1.83
CA CYS A 14 -2.78 1.25 0.49
C CYS A 14 -1.75 0.52 -0.38
N PHE A 15 -0.59 0.25 0.20
CA PHE A 15 0.47 -0.48 -0.49
C PHE A 15 -0.04 -1.85 -0.95
N LYS A 16 -0.71 -2.55 -0.06
CA LYS A 16 -1.24 -3.87 -0.37
C LYS A 16 -2.23 -3.82 -1.53
N LEU A 17 -3.16 -2.87 -1.47
CA LEU A 17 -4.14 -2.73 -2.53
C LEU A 17 -3.49 -2.44 -3.87
N LEU A 18 -2.51 -1.56 -3.86
CA LEU A 18 -1.80 -1.22 -5.09
C LEU A 18 -1.05 -2.42 -5.64
N ARG A 19 -0.36 -3.15 -4.77
CA ARG A 19 0.37 -4.35 -5.18
C ARG A 19 -0.57 -5.37 -5.80
N GLU A 20 -1.69 -5.62 -5.14
CA GLU A 20 -2.66 -6.60 -5.61
C GLU A 20 -3.31 -6.16 -6.91
N SER A 21 -3.53 -4.86 -7.07
CA SER A 21 -4.12 -4.36 -8.31
C SER A 21 -3.19 -4.59 -9.50
N LYS A 22 -1.90 -4.68 -9.25
CA LYS A 22 -0.92 -4.95 -10.31
C LYS A 22 -0.62 -6.44 -10.46
N GLY A 23 -1.25 -7.27 -9.65
CA GLY A 23 -1.07 -8.71 -9.74
C GLY A 23 0.28 -9.20 -9.27
N LEU A 24 0.92 -8.46 -8.37
CA LEU A 24 2.26 -8.79 -7.91
C LEU A 24 2.22 -9.46 -6.55
N SER A 25 3.11 -10.42 -6.33
CA SER A 25 3.21 -11.11 -5.07
C SER A 25 4.11 -10.32 -4.11
N GLN A 26 3.99 -10.63 -2.82
CA GLN A 26 4.87 -10.04 -1.83
C GLN A 26 6.33 -10.43 -2.11
N LYS A 27 6.54 -11.65 -2.56
CA LYS A 27 7.89 -12.12 -2.84
C LYS A 27 8.54 -11.31 -3.96
N GLU A 28 7.77 -11.01 -4.99
CA GLU A 28 8.30 -10.22 -6.10
C GLU A 28 8.70 -8.82 -5.67
N ILE A 29 7.90 -8.24 -4.78
CA ILE A 29 8.16 -6.88 -4.33
C ILE A 29 9.28 -6.82 -3.30
N ALA A 30 9.29 -7.77 -2.37
CA ALA A 30 10.26 -7.77 -1.29
C ALA A 30 11.68 -7.95 -1.82
N GLY A 31 11.85 -8.89 -2.74
CA GLY A 31 13.17 -9.18 -3.29
C GLY A 31 14.16 -9.42 -2.17
N GLU A 32 15.27 -8.66 -2.19
CA GLU A 32 16.28 -8.74 -1.14
C GLU A 32 16.22 -7.55 -0.20
N VAL A 33 15.22 -6.69 -0.40
CA VAL A 33 15.15 -5.43 0.35
C VAL A 33 14.57 -5.66 1.74
N ILE A 34 13.59 -6.55 1.83
CA ILE A 34 12.83 -6.75 3.06
C ILE A 34 12.34 -8.18 3.06
N SER A 35 12.20 -8.77 4.24
CA SER A 35 11.65 -10.11 4.33
C SER A 35 10.15 -10.08 4.01
N ILE A 36 9.65 -11.22 3.53
CA ILE A 36 8.22 -11.34 3.24
C ILE A 36 7.42 -11.13 4.52
N ALA A 37 7.91 -11.64 5.64
CA ALA A 37 7.22 -11.49 6.91
C ALA A 37 7.10 -10.03 7.31
N GLN A 38 8.17 -9.26 7.12
CA GLN A 38 8.13 -7.83 7.44
C GLN A 38 7.18 -7.08 6.53
N LEU A 39 7.21 -7.40 5.24
CA LEU A 39 6.31 -6.77 4.29
C LEU A 39 4.87 -7.09 4.64
N SER A 40 4.60 -8.33 4.99
CA SER A 40 3.25 -8.74 5.38
C SER A 40 2.76 -7.95 6.59
N ARG A 41 3.63 -7.77 7.59
CA ARG A 41 3.24 -7.00 8.78
C ARG A 41 2.98 -5.55 8.43
N PHE A 42 3.79 -4.98 7.52
CA PHE A 42 3.55 -3.62 7.07
C PHE A 42 2.19 -3.50 6.39
N GLU A 43 1.89 -4.42 5.50
CA GLU A 43 0.63 -4.37 4.76
C GLU A 43 -0.58 -4.56 5.66
N ARG A 44 -0.43 -5.27 6.76
CA ARG A 44 -1.52 -5.46 7.71
C ARG A 44 -1.65 -4.30 8.70
N GLY A 45 -0.73 -3.35 8.64
CA GLY A 45 -0.76 -2.22 9.54
C GLY A 45 -0.20 -2.52 10.92
N VAL A 46 0.54 -3.62 11.05
CA VAL A 46 1.09 -4.05 12.33
C VAL A 46 2.42 -3.37 12.62
N SER A 47 3.22 -3.12 11.60
CA SER A 47 4.50 -2.47 11.77
C SER A 47 4.79 -1.60 10.57
N ASN A 48 5.80 -0.73 10.74
CA ASN A 48 6.22 0.17 9.68
C ASN A 48 7.52 -0.30 9.08
N ILE A 49 7.84 0.24 7.92
CA ILE A 49 9.13 0.08 7.30
C ILE A 49 9.72 1.47 7.11
N ASN A 50 11.04 1.55 6.98
CA ASN A 50 11.64 2.86 6.80
C ASN A 50 11.45 3.33 5.36
N ALA A 51 11.70 4.62 5.15
CA ALA A 51 11.43 5.24 3.85
C ALA A 51 12.27 4.63 2.75
N ASP A 52 13.51 4.32 3.04
CA ASP A 52 14.39 3.74 2.04
C ASP A 52 13.86 2.40 1.53
N THR A 53 13.43 1.56 2.46
CA THR A 53 12.84 0.27 2.11
C THR A 53 11.57 0.47 1.30
N LEU A 54 10.74 1.42 1.70
CA LEU A 54 9.51 1.70 0.97
C LEU A 54 9.80 2.12 -0.46
N TYR A 55 10.79 2.99 -0.64
CA TYR A 55 11.15 3.45 -1.98
C TYR A 55 11.58 2.28 -2.85
N HIS A 56 12.40 1.39 -2.31
CA HIS A 56 12.84 0.22 -3.09
C HIS A 56 11.67 -0.68 -3.48
N CYS A 57 10.75 -0.88 -2.54
CA CYS A 57 9.58 -1.70 -2.83
C CYS A 57 8.71 -1.06 -3.92
N LEU A 58 8.57 0.26 -3.88
CA LEU A 58 7.79 0.95 -4.90
C LEU A 58 8.47 0.85 -6.27
N GLU A 59 9.79 0.94 -6.28
CA GLU A 59 10.53 0.75 -7.54
C GLU A 59 10.28 -0.63 -8.12
N ASN A 60 10.24 -1.63 -7.25
CA ASN A 60 9.97 -2.99 -7.69
C ASN A 60 8.57 -3.15 -8.27
N MET A 61 7.69 -2.23 -7.96
CA MET A 61 6.34 -2.21 -8.52
C MET A 61 6.22 -1.26 -9.72
N ASN A 62 7.29 -0.55 -10.05
CA ASN A 62 7.25 0.49 -11.07
C ASN A 62 6.28 1.61 -10.71
N VAL A 63 6.29 1.98 -9.45
CA VAL A 63 5.42 3.03 -8.93
C VAL A 63 6.29 4.12 -8.32
N SER A 64 6.06 5.35 -8.73
CA SER A 64 6.77 6.48 -8.12
C SER A 64 6.17 6.82 -6.77
N ILE A 65 6.95 7.53 -5.95
CA ILE A 65 6.45 7.95 -4.66
C ILE A 65 5.24 8.87 -4.82
N ALA A 66 5.24 9.68 -5.86
CA ALA A 66 4.13 10.60 -6.11
C ALA A 66 2.85 9.84 -6.42
N GLU A 67 2.96 8.78 -7.22
CA GLU A 67 1.80 7.94 -7.52
C GLU A 67 1.28 7.25 -6.27
N PHE A 68 2.19 6.75 -5.46
CA PHE A 68 1.83 6.09 -4.23
C PHE A 68 1.11 7.04 -3.29
N GLN A 69 1.62 8.27 -3.16
CA GLN A 69 0.98 9.27 -2.32
C GLN A 69 -0.41 9.61 -2.82
N CYS A 70 -0.57 9.70 -4.14
CA CYS A 70 -1.87 9.98 -4.73
C CYS A 70 -2.86 8.87 -4.41
N VAL A 71 -2.44 7.63 -4.57
CA VAL A 71 -3.30 6.48 -4.27
C VAL A 71 -3.68 6.45 -2.79
N CYS A 72 -2.71 6.71 -1.92
CA CYS A 72 -2.97 6.71 -0.48
C CYS A 72 -3.96 7.80 -0.11
N ARG A 73 -3.81 8.97 -0.70
CA ARG A 73 -4.72 10.08 -0.42
C ARG A 73 -6.13 9.75 -0.86
N ASN A 74 -6.25 9.20 -2.06
CA ASN A 74 -7.57 8.82 -2.57
C ASN A 74 -8.19 7.70 -1.75
N TYR A 75 -7.38 6.74 -1.35
CA TYR A 75 -7.86 5.66 -0.52
C TYR A 75 -8.42 6.18 0.80
N SER A 76 -7.68 7.10 1.44
CA SER A 76 -8.13 7.66 2.71
C SER A 76 -9.41 8.47 2.55
N GLN A 77 -9.50 9.26 1.48
CA GLN A 77 -10.65 10.11 1.26
C GLN A 77 -11.91 9.30 0.95
N ASN A 78 -11.74 8.18 0.28
CA ASN A 78 -12.87 7.39 -0.18
C ASN A 78 -13.10 6.15 0.67
N GLN A 79 -12.44 6.05 1.80
CA GLN A 79 -12.51 4.86 2.63
C GLN A 79 -13.93 4.56 3.08
N LYS A 80 -14.70 5.58 3.34
CA LYS A 80 -16.08 5.39 3.75
C LYS A 80 -16.96 4.88 2.62
N LEU A 81 -16.58 5.18 1.39
CA LEU A 81 -17.32 4.75 0.21
C LEU A 81 -16.83 3.40 -0.28
N LEU A 82 -15.53 3.16 -0.12
CA LEU A 82 -14.90 1.94 -0.59
C LEU A 82 -14.70 1.01 0.59
N PHE A 83 -15.77 0.38 1.01
CA PHE A 83 -15.71 -0.45 2.20
C PHE A 83 -15.42 -1.92 1.90
N GLN A 84 -15.17 -2.26 0.65
CA GLN A 84 -14.80 -3.60 0.24
C GLN A 84 -13.53 -3.54 -0.59
N ASP A 85 -12.66 -4.51 -0.38
CA ASP A 85 -11.41 -4.56 -1.10
C ASP A 85 -11.62 -4.65 -2.61
N GLU A 86 -12.64 -5.38 -3.03
CA GLU A 86 -12.93 -5.51 -4.45
C GLU A 86 -13.23 -4.17 -5.08
N VAL A 87 -14.00 -3.35 -4.39
CA VAL A 87 -14.36 -2.03 -4.89
C VAL A 87 -13.10 -1.16 -4.96
N ALA A 88 -12.27 -1.23 -3.94
CA ALA A 88 -11.05 -0.45 -3.91
C ALA A 88 -10.11 -0.86 -5.04
N LYS A 89 -9.99 -2.16 -5.28
CA LYS A 89 -9.13 -2.64 -6.35
C LYS A 89 -9.61 -2.14 -7.71
N ALA A 90 -10.91 -2.20 -7.93
CA ALA A 90 -11.47 -1.72 -9.19
C ALA A 90 -11.19 -0.24 -9.39
N TYR A 91 -11.29 0.52 -8.30
CA TYR A 91 -10.99 1.95 -8.34
C TYR A 91 -9.53 2.19 -8.73
N LEU A 92 -8.63 1.47 -8.11
CA LEU A 92 -7.21 1.62 -8.40
C LEU A 92 -6.88 1.20 -9.82
N GLU A 93 -7.52 0.17 -10.32
CA GLU A 93 -7.26 -0.29 -11.67
C GLU A 93 -7.66 0.77 -12.71
N LYS A 94 -8.68 1.53 -12.41
CA LYS A 94 -9.09 2.60 -13.31
C LYS A 94 -8.07 3.73 -13.34
N ILE A 95 -7.40 3.96 -12.23
CA ILE A 95 -6.41 5.03 -12.13
C ILE A 95 -5.09 4.60 -12.76
N TYR A 96 -4.70 3.38 -12.55
CA TYR A 96 -3.44 2.84 -12.98
C TYR A 96 -3.61 1.65 -13.89
#